data_41d94bac17028753a83550585cea4145
#
_entry.id   41d94bac17028753a83550585cea4145
#
_cell.length_a   1.000
_cell.length_b   1.000
_cell.length_c   1.000
_cell.angle_alpha   90.00
_cell.angle_beta   90.00
_cell.angle_gamma   90.00
#
_symmetry.space_group_name_H-M   'P 1'
#
loop_
_entity.id
_entity.type
_entity.pdbx_description
1 polymer ?
#
loop_
_entity_poly.entity_id
_entity_poly.type
_entity_poly.pdbx_seq_one_letter_code
_entity_poly.pdbx_strand_id
1 'polypeptide(L)'
;MTERVILEPGQPAPDFSLSDQNGDTVSLSDFRGRRVILFAYPEALTPGCSTEACDFRDSMAPLQAAGYTVLGISPDAPEKQKRFAERDGLDYPLLSDPDRATLIAYGAYGEKNSYGRIVTSVIRSTFVI
;
A
#
# COMPACT_ATOMS: atom_id res chain seq x y z
N MET A 1 4.54 24.26 4.30
CA MET A 1 5.16 22.95 4.50
C MET A 1 4.22 22.06 5.28
N THR A 2 3.89 20.91 4.74
CA THR A 2 2.97 19.97 5.38
C THR A 2 3.79 19.02 6.24
N GLU A 3 3.46 18.94 7.52
CA GLU A 3 4.11 17.97 8.39
C GLU A 3 3.65 16.56 8.02
N ARG A 4 4.60 15.64 7.97
CA ARG A 4 4.31 14.23 7.76
C ARG A 4 3.74 13.63 9.02
N VAL A 5 2.64 12.89 8.89
CA VAL A 5 2.10 12.08 9.99
C VAL A 5 3.06 10.92 10.26
N ILE A 6 3.39 10.69 11.52
CA ILE A 6 4.21 9.55 11.94
C ILE A 6 3.39 8.72 12.90
N LEU A 7 3.14 7.46 12.51
CA LEU A 7 2.43 6.50 13.34
C LEU A 7 3.42 5.75 14.22
N GLU A 8 3.04 5.54 15.47
CA GLU A 8 3.85 4.82 16.44
C GLU A 8 3.24 3.47 16.76
N PRO A 9 4.07 2.46 17.14
CA PRO A 9 3.54 1.17 17.56
C PRO A 9 2.54 1.32 18.70
N GLY A 10 1.45 0.56 18.63
CA GLY A 10 0.39 0.60 19.63
C GLY A 10 -0.72 1.61 19.34
N GLN A 11 -0.54 2.49 18.36
CA GLN A 11 -1.62 3.40 17.94
C GLN A 11 -2.61 2.66 17.03
N PRO A 12 -3.91 2.99 17.10
CA PRO A 12 -4.87 2.46 16.14
C PRO A 12 -4.50 2.87 14.72
N ALA A 13 -4.54 1.92 13.78
CA ALA A 13 -4.33 2.21 12.37
C ALA A 13 -5.51 3.01 11.83
N PRO A 14 -5.26 4.08 11.02
CA PRO A 14 -6.34 4.82 10.37
C PRO A 14 -7.19 3.90 9.51
N ASP A 15 -8.52 4.01 9.63
CA ASP A 15 -9.43 3.25 8.80
C ASP A 15 -9.44 3.82 7.37
N PHE A 16 -9.83 2.98 6.42
CA PHE A 16 -9.94 3.39 5.02
C PHE A 16 -11.00 2.54 4.31
N SER A 17 -11.46 3.05 3.17
CA SER A 17 -12.36 2.34 2.28
C SER A 17 -11.99 2.75 0.87
N LEU A 18 -11.34 1.85 0.13
CA LEU A 18 -10.74 2.13 -1.17
C LEU A 18 -11.08 1.04 -2.18
N SER A 19 -11.08 1.41 -3.46
CA SER A 19 -11.27 0.44 -4.55
C SER A 19 -9.99 -0.35 -4.79
N ASP A 20 -10.13 -1.65 -5.03
CA ASP A 20 -9.04 -2.49 -5.47
C ASP A 20 -8.96 -2.54 -7.02
N GLN A 21 -8.07 -3.38 -7.55
CA GLN A 21 -7.86 -3.51 -9.01
C GLN A 21 -9.08 -4.07 -9.76
N ASN A 22 -10.01 -4.67 -9.05
CA ASN A 22 -11.24 -5.21 -9.64
C ASN A 22 -12.44 -4.27 -9.48
N GLY A 23 -12.23 -3.10 -8.88
CA GLY A 23 -13.29 -2.14 -8.61
C GLY A 23 -14.11 -2.45 -7.35
N ASP A 24 -13.72 -3.45 -6.58
CA ASP A 24 -14.38 -3.79 -5.32
C ASP A 24 -13.90 -2.88 -4.20
N THR A 25 -14.79 -2.52 -3.29
CA THR A 25 -14.44 -1.71 -2.13
C THR A 25 -13.82 -2.58 -1.05
N VAL A 26 -12.62 -2.18 -0.60
CA VAL A 26 -11.89 -2.85 0.48
C VAL A 26 -11.75 -1.87 1.64
N SER A 27 -12.17 -2.26 2.82
CA SER A 27 -12.07 -1.45 4.04
C SER A 27 -11.23 -2.16 5.08
N LEU A 28 -10.45 -1.40 5.85
CA LEU A 28 -9.64 -1.99 6.92
C LEU A 28 -10.51 -2.74 7.94
N SER A 29 -11.71 -2.23 8.21
CA SER A 29 -12.66 -2.88 9.11
C SER A 29 -13.08 -4.29 8.67
N ASP A 30 -12.92 -4.62 7.38
CA ASP A 30 -13.20 -5.97 6.87
C ASP A 30 -12.23 -7.02 7.41
N PHE A 31 -11.11 -6.59 7.96
CA PHE A 31 -10.03 -7.46 8.44
C PHE A 31 -9.90 -7.46 9.96
N ARG A 32 -10.96 -7.10 10.69
CA ARG A 32 -10.95 -7.14 12.16
C ARG A 32 -10.61 -8.54 12.66
N GLY A 33 -9.70 -8.60 13.63
CA GLY A 33 -9.21 -9.87 14.17
C GLY A 33 -8.15 -10.54 13.33
N ARG A 34 -7.76 -9.93 12.20
CA ARG A 34 -6.70 -10.42 11.33
C ARG A 34 -5.48 -9.50 11.38
N ARG A 35 -4.32 -10.06 11.11
CA ARG A 35 -3.09 -9.29 10.95
C ARG A 35 -2.98 -8.83 9.52
N VAL A 36 -2.76 -7.53 9.31
CA VAL A 36 -2.69 -6.94 7.98
C VAL A 36 -1.31 -6.35 7.75
N ILE A 37 -0.74 -6.64 6.58
CA ILE A 37 0.47 -5.98 6.08
C ILE A 37 0.03 -5.06 4.96
N LEU A 38 0.20 -3.75 5.16
CA LEU A 38 -0.11 -2.74 4.16
C LEU A 38 1.20 -2.15 3.66
N PHE A 39 1.50 -2.30 2.36
CA PHE A 39 2.70 -1.69 1.78
C PHE A 39 2.32 -0.60 0.81
N ALA A 40 2.93 0.58 1.01
CA ALA A 40 2.73 1.75 0.16
C ALA A 40 3.85 1.85 -0.87
N TYR A 41 3.49 2.10 -2.13
CA TYR A 41 4.44 2.25 -3.22
C TYR A 41 4.07 3.44 -4.11
N PRO A 42 5.09 4.12 -4.70
CA PRO A 42 4.84 5.35 -5.45
C PRO A 42 4.06 5.15 -6.74
N GLU A 43 4.33 4.09 -7.48
CA GLU A 43 3.74 3.89 -8.79
C GLU A 43 3.77 2.43 -9.22
N ALA A 44 2.61 1.91 -9.64
CA ALA A 44 2.48 0.58 -10.22
C ALA A 44 3.31 0.47 -11.51
N LEU A 45 3.75 -0.74 -11.83
CA LEU A 45 4.49 -1.07 -13.05
C LEU A 45 5.91 -0.49 -13.12
N THR A 46 6.44 0.05 -12.02
CA THR A 46 7.84 0.48 -11.94
C THR A 46 8.73 -0.64 -11.38
N PRO A 47 10.02 -0.70 -11.74
CA PRO A 47 10.89 -1.82 -11.34
C PRO A 47 10.98 -2.04 -9.83
N GLY A 48 11.18 -0.96 -9.05
CA GLY A 48 11.29 -1.09 -7.59
C GLY A 48 10.00 -1.57 -6.93
N CYS A 49 8.86 -1.05 -7.37
CA CYS A 49 7.56 -1.46 -6.86
C CYS A 49 7.22 -2.89 -7.28
N SER A 50 7.60 -3.27 -8.50
CA SER A 50 7.40 -4.64 -8.98
C SER A 50 8.22 -5.66 -8.16
N THR A 51 9.45 -5.33 -7.81
CA THR A 51 10.30 -6.19 -6.97
C THR A 51 9.65 -6.42 -5.61
N GLU A 52 9.22 -5.36 -4.94
CA GLU A 52 8.56 -5.46 -3.63
C GLU A 52 7.26 -6.27 -3.71
N ALA A 53 6.43 -5.98 -4.73
CA ALA A 53 5.16 -6.67 -4.91
C ALA A 53 5.35 -8.16 -5.20
N CYS A 54 6.35 -8.51 -5.98
CA CYS A 54 6.67 -9.92 -6.28
C CYS A 54 7.24 -10.64 -5.06
N ASP A 55 8.02 -9.95 -4.22
CA ASP A 55 8.51 -10.53 -2.96
C ASP A 55 7.33 -10.90 -2.04
N PHE A 56 6.32 -10.04 -1.92
CA PHE A 56 5.10 -10.38 -1.17
C PHE A 56 4.32 -11.51 -1.84
N ARG A 57 4.21 -11.51 -3.15
CA ARG A 57 3.56 -12.60 -3.89
C ARG A 57 4.22 -13.94 -3.58
N ASP A 58 5.54 -14.00 -3.64
CA ASP A 58 6.30 -15.23 -3.42
C ASP A 58 6.29 -15.68 -1.97
N SER A 59 6.04 -14.76 -1.04
CA SER A 59 5.94 -15.04 0.40
C SER A 59 4.51 -15.25 0.87
N MET A 60 3.52 -15.26 -0.05
CA MET A 60 2.10 -15.26 0.32
C MET A 60 1.71 -16.52 1.14
N ALA A 61 2.13 -17.69 0.73
CA ALA A 61 1.76 -18.93 1.42
C ALA A 61 2.22 -18.92 2.88
N PRO A 62 3.51 -18.66 3.22
CA PRO A 62 3.91 -18.58 4.63
C PRO A 62 3.26 -17.42 5.38
N LEU A 63 3.00 -16.28 4.73
CA LEU A 63 2.33 -15.15 5.39
C LEU A 63 0.88 -15.49 5.74
N GLN A 64 0.15 -16.12 4.83
CA GLN A 64 -1.23 -16.55 5.08
C GLN A 64 -1.28 -17.63 6.16
N ALA A 65 -0.33 -18.56 6.15
CA ALA A 65 -0.23 -19.58 7.19
C ALA A 65 0.01 -18.97 8.57
N ALA A 66 0.70 -17.83 8.64
CA ALA A 66 0.92 -17.08 9.87
C ALA A 66 -0.27 -16.14 10.24
N GLY A 67 -1.33 -16.12 9.45
CA GLY A 67 -2.52 -15.32 9.70
C GLY A 67 -2.46 -13.89 9.17
N TYR A 68 -1.52 -13.57 8.26
CA TYR A 68 -1.40 -12.24 7.67
C TYR A 68 -2.18 -12.13 6.38
N THR A 69 -2.77 -10.94 6.17
CA THR A 69 -3.36 -10.52 4.89
C THR A 69 -2.50 -9.38 4.34
N VAL A 70 -2.14 -9.45 3.06
CA VAL A 70 -1.30 -8.44 2.41
C VAL A 70 -2.15 -7.54 1.54
N LEU A 71 -1.96 -6.23 1.68
CA LEU A 71 -2.62 -5.20 0.86
C LEU A 71 -1.56 -4.24 0.34
N GLY A 72 -1.61 -3.92 -0.96
CA GLY A 72 -0.81 -2.85 -1.53
C GLY A 72 -1.63 -1.57 -1.66
N ILE A 73 -0.99 -0.40 -1.65
CA ILE A 73 -1.64 0.89 -1.84
C ILE A 73 -0.74 1.86 -2.61
N SER A 74 -1.33 2.56 -3.56
CA SER A 74 -0.66 3.62 -4.32
C SER A 74 -1.68 4.64 -4.82
N PRO A 75 -1.23 5.81 -5.35
CA PRO A 75 -2.14 6.78 -5.97
C PRO A 75 -2.69 6.36 -7.33
N ASP A 76 -2.26 5.23 -7.88
CA ASP A 76 -2.66 4.78 -9.20
C ASP A 76 -4.15 4.44 -9.26
N ALA A 77 -4.76 4.62 -10.44
CA ALA A 77 -6.16 4.24 -10.69
C ALA A 77 -6.33 2.72 -10.70
N PRO A 78 -7.55 2.21 -10.46
CA PRO A 78 -7.79 0.76 -10.45
C PRO A 78 -7.37 0.06 -11.74
N GLU A 79 -7.52 0.69 -12.89
CA GLU A 79 -7.14 0.11 -14.18
C GLU A 79 -5.63 -0.15 -14.26
N LYS A 80 -4.82 0.77 -13.73
CA LYS A 80 -3.36 0.60 -13.70
C LYS A 80 -2.95 -0.46 -12.69
N GLN A 81 -3.63 -0.52 -11.54
CA GLN A 81 -3.43 -1.57 -10.54
C GLN A 81 -3.76 -2.95 -11.13
N LYS A 82 -4.81 -3.03 -11.93
CA LYS A 82 -5.18 -4.28 -12.59
C LYS A 82 -4.10 -4.75 -13.57
N ARG A 83 -3.55 -3.84 -14.38
CA ARG A 83 -2.45 -4.18 -15.28
C ARG A 83 -1.22 -4.65 -14.51
N PHE A 84 -0.94 -4.03 -13.38
CA PHE A 84 0.16 -4.42 -12.50
C PHE A 84 -0.05 -5.84 -11.96
N ALA A 85 -1.25 -6.13 -11.44
CA ALA A 85 -1.58 -7.44 -10.92
C ALA A 85 -1.51 -8.53 -12.00
N GLU A 86 -2.00 -8.26 -13.21
CA GLU A 86 -1.97 -9.23 -14.32
C GLU A 86 -0.55 -9.49 -14.79
N ARG A 87 0.28 -8.43 -14.94
CA ARG A 87 1.65 -8.59 -15.42
C ARG A 87 2.51 -9.41 -14.46
N ASP A 88 2.40 -9.15 -13.16
CA ASP A 88 3.29 -9.73 -12.16
C ASP A 88 2.64 -10.88 -11.38
N GLY A 89 1.41 -11.29 -11.74
CA GLY A 89 0.72 -12.40 -11.09
C GLY A 89 0.39 -12.12 -9.62
N LEU A 90 -0.03 -10.90 -9.30
CA LEU A 90 -0.36 -10.50 -7.94
C LEU A 90 -1.81 -10.89 -7.63
N ASP A 91 -2.00 -11.72 -6.62
CA ASP A 91 -3.31 -12.26 -6.26
C ASP A 91 -3.90 -11.64 -4.99
N TYR A 92 -3.29 -10.56 -4.49
CA TYR A 92 -3.78 -9.83 -3.33
C TYR A 92 -4.29 -8.44 -3.75
N PRO A 93 -5.14 -7.78 -2.92
CA PRO A 93 -5.70 -6.48 -3.27
C PRO A 93 -4.64 -5.38 -3.42
N LEU A 94 -4.75 -4.60 -4.49
CA LEU A 94 -3.96 -3.40 -4.73
C LEU A 94 -4.92 -2.22 -4.65
N LEU A 95 -4.81 -1.42 -3.59
CA LEU A 95 -5.74 -0.35 -3.29
C LEU A 95 -5.36 0.93 -4.03
N SER A 96 -6.37 1.62 -4.55
CA SER A 96 -6.21 2.89 -5.25
C SER A 96 -6.56 4.04 -4.31
N ASP A 97 -5.62 4.97 -4.14
CA ASP A 97 -5.77 6.16 -3.29
C ASP A 97 -5.42 7.41 -4.11
N PRO A 98 -6.21 7.76 -5.16
CA PRO A 98 -5.83 8.82 -6.10
C PRO A 98 -5.76 10.20 -5.47
N ASP A 99 -6.52 10.49 -4.43
CA ASP A 99 -6.44 11.76 -3.69
C ASP A 99 -5.40 11.73 -2.56
N ARG A 100 -4.76 10.60 -2.33
CA ARG A 100 -3.69 10.39 -1.35
C ARG A 100 -4.11 10.57 0.11
N ALA A 101 -5.40 10.62 0.40
CA ALA A 101 -5.90 10.85 1.76
C ALA A 101 -5.45 9.75 2.73
N THR A 102 -5.58 8.48 2.33
CA THR A 102 -5.15 7.35 3.16
C THR A 102 -3.63 7.31 3.30
N LEU A 103 -2.90 7.54 2.21
CA LEU A 103 -1.44 7.59 2.25
C LEU A 103 -0.94 8.67 3.22
N ILE A 104 -1.56 9.84 3.21
CA ILE A 104 -1.25 10.92 4.14
C ILE A 104 -1.56 10.50 5.58
N ALA A 105 -2.71 9.88 5.81
CA ALA A 105 -3.12 9.43 7.14
C ALA A 105 -2.13 8.41 7.74
N TYR A 106 -1.50 7.59 6.90
CA TYR A 106 -0.49 6.62 7.34
C TYR A 106 0.93 7.19 7.40
N GLY A 107 1.12 8.46 7.03
CA GLY A 107 2.45 9.07 6.98
C GLY A 107 3.31 8.57 5.82
N ALA A 108 2.68 8.00 4.79
CA ALA A 108 3.36 7.44 3.62
C ALA A 108 3.39 8.41 2.43
N TYR A 109 3.07 9.69 2.66
CA TYR A 109 3.13 10.73 1.65
C TYR A 109 3.69 12.00 2.28
N GLY A 110 4.63 12.62 1.61
CA GLY A 110 5.25 13.84 2.10
C GLY A 110 6.54 14.16 1.36
N GLU A 111 7.34 15.02 1.95
CA GLU A 111 8.61 15.42 1.39
C GLU A 111 9.66 14.33 1.58
N LYS A 112 10.41 14.04 0.53
CA LYS A 112 11.54 13.14 0.58
C LYS A 112 12.69 13.69 -0.26
N ASN A 113 13.92 13.31 0.09
CA ASN A 113 15.10 13.65 -0.67
C ASN A 113 15.30 12.65 -1.81
N SER A 114 15.36 13.13 -3.05
CA SER A 114 15.59 12.30 -4.21
C SER A 114 16.67 12.96 -5.07
N TYR A 115 17.83 12.33 -5.14
CA TYR A 115 18.99 12.83 -5.91
C TYR A 115 19.36 14.28 -5.57
N GLY A 116 19.35 14.62 -4.29
CA GLY A 116 19.67 15.97 -3.83
C GLY A 116 18.53 16.98 -3.94
N ARG A 117 17.34 16.56 -4.40
CA ARG A 117 16.15 17.39 -4.47
C ARG A 117 15.11 16.94 -3.45
N ILE A 118 14.41 17.88 -2.87
CA ILE A 118 13.27 17.58 -2.02
C ILE A 118 12.02 17.54 -2.90
N VAL A 119 11.35 16.39 -2.93
CA VAL A 119 10.12 16.18 -3.69
C VAL A 119 9.02 15.71 -2.77
N THR A 120 7.78 16.08 -3.09
CA THR A 120 6.59 15.58 -2.37
C THR A 120 6.02 14.42 -3.14
N SER A 121 6.04 13.25 -2.55
CA SER A 121 5.51 12.04 -3.17
C SER A 121 5.26 10.95 -2.15
N VAL A 122 4.79 9.79 -2.62
CA VAL A 122 4.64 8.62 -1.77
C VAL A 122 6.00 8.20 -1.21
N ILE A 123 6.04 7.98 0.09
CA ILE A 123 7.20 7.44 0.78
C ILE A 123 6.97 5.94 0.90
N ARG A 124 7.83 5.15 0.26
CA ARG A 124 7.73 3.69 0.30
C ARG A 124 7.79 3.22 1.74
N SER A 125 6.75 2.54 2.18
CA SER A 125 6.58 2.16 3.58
C SER A 125 5.80 0.85 3.68
N THR A 126 6.07 0.09 4.73
CA THR A 126 5.31 -1.12 5.04
C THR A 126 4.83 -1.03 6.47
N PHE A 127 3.54 -1.26 6.67
CA PHE A 127 2.90 -1.21 7.98
C PHE A 127 2.37 -2.59 8.35
N VAL A 128 2.63 -3.01 9.58
CA VAL A 128 2.04 -4.22 10.15
C VAL A 128 0.98 -3.79 11.15
N ILE A 129 -0.24 -4.14 10.85
CA ILE A 129 -1.42 -3.68 11.61
C ILE A 129 -1.93 -4.79 12.53
#